data_db2144bc956b43276a31bea6ffd7381c
#
_entry.id   db2144bc956b43276a31bea6ffd7381c
#
_cell.length_a   1.000
_cell.length_b   1.000
_cell.length_c   1.000
_cell.angle_alpha   90.00
_cell.angle_beta   90.00
_cell.angle_gamma   90.00
#
_symmetry.space_group_name_H-M   'P 1'
#
loop_
_entity.id
_entity.type
_entity.pdbx_description
1 polymer ?
#
loop_
_entity_poly.entity_id
_entity_poly.type
_entity_poly.pdbx_seq_one_letter_code
_entity_poly.pdbx_strand_id
1 'polypeptide(L)'
;MAHSILITDPLEGARDHEPVVFTVKAELAEPLWWARDDRGERVLCQRLQSDPVAGETRFICVLSFTGACRLTLEAPCKPSETPAGIAVLAGTESDCFVRLDTGVFDLELCSGTAEGLGSSKWGIRHFKALADGFELLPSGNNAIGGFYGPFFTPENGLINPPEHTRVRIETVEQGPVLHHYRMHGLIPDGLLEELKGKRFAIDWKFTYGTPWFQRRYDVDPFQTVINGRSVTNKITVGDEFEGGKGELVFDRFAAFGGTRYRAGDPYAGELVDMVADTVANSKNQSQKFEEFRAHLADIESAHWDLYWRLFCIWEGVLGEAELRERLARVRVASHVKADLGDRPWILTDQPVDVSAVPHETIFPGPADKTVEYHEASGRAMIWWTSKPSGAFQIVQRRQSGWVNWGSNGENECPELPVGVDIKTAYGSFAGCWEQIALQLETPPKIEG
;
A
#
# COMPACT_ATOMS: atom_id res chain seq x y z
N MET A 1 2.36 24.02 32.86
CA MET A 1 3.36 24.38 31.83
C MET A 1 2.71 24.16 30.48
N ALA A 2 2.92 25.07 29.53
CA ALA A 2 2.42 24.86 28.18
C ALA A 2 3.25 23.76 27.50
N HIS A 3 2.61 22.72 26.99
CA HIS A 3 3.27 21.66 26.24
C HIS A 3 3.38 22.10 24.79
N SER A 4 4.59 22.31 24.32
CA SER A 4 4.86 22.75 22.95
C SER A 4 5.70 21.71 22.22
N ILE A 5 5.34 21.43 20.97
CA ILE A 5 5.91 20.41 20.12
C ILE A 5 6.33 21.04 18.81
N LEU A 6 7.51 20.73 18.32
CA LEU A 6 7.98 21.12 16.99
C LEU A 6 7.76 19.97 16.01
N ILE A 7 7.09 20.26 14.92
CA ILE A 7 6.82 19.33 13.84
C ILE A 7 7.57 19.86 12.61
N THR A 8 8.42 19.02 12.01
CA THR A 8 9.26 19.42 10.89
C THR A 8 9.05 18.49 9.71
N ASP A 9 8.83 19.03 8.53
CA ASP A 9 8.81 18.25 7.31
C ASP A 9 10.23 18.00 6.79
N PRO A 10 10.71 16.73 6.75
CA PRO A 10 12.02 16.43 6.21
C PRO A 10 12.16 16.73 4.71
N LEU A 11 11.04 16.92 4.00
CA LEU A 11 10.99 17.27 2.58
C LEU A 11 11.01 18.78 2.32
N GLU A 12 10.92 19.59 3.40
CA GLU A 12 10.82 21.05 3.32
C GLU A 12 9.66 21.55 2.43
N GLY A 13 8.67 20.68 2.20
CA GLY A 13 7.51 20.92 1.34
C GLY A 13 6.28 21.42 2.10
N ALA A 14 5.19 21.53 1.37
CA ALA A 14 3.86 21.72 1.95
C ALA A 14 3.22 20.37 2.25
N ARG A 15 2.65 20.24 3.44
CA ARG A 15 1.83 19.13 3.88
C ARG A 15 0.41 19.60 4.04
N ASP A 16 -0.52 18.87 3.47
CA ASP A 16 -1.94 19.17 3.61
C ASP A 16 -2.66 17.98 4.27
N HIS A 17 -3.43 18.28 5.32
CA HIS A 17 -4.19 17.31 6.10
C HIS A 17 -3.31 16.11 6.58
N GLU A 18 -2.11 16.41 7.06
CA GLU A 18 -1.16 15.42 7.57
C GLU A 18 -1.55 14.96 8.98
N PRO A 19 -1.76 13.66 9.22
CA PRO A 19 -1.95 13.11 10.55
C PRO A 19 -0.65 13.13 11.35
N VAL A 20 -0.68 13.76 12.51
CA VAL A 20 0.48 13.86 13.40
C VAL A 20 0.15 13.24 14.74
N VAL A 21 0.94 12.24 15.15
CA VAL A 21 0.85 11.62 16.48
C VAL A 21 2.00 12.13 17.33
N PHE A 22 1.69 12.67 18.49
CA PHE A 22 2.70 13.20 19.41
C PHE A 22 2.44 12.80 20.86
N THR A 23 3.45 12.92 21.70
CA THR A 23 3.41 12.55 23.11
C THR A 23 3.70 13.77 24.00
N VAL A 24 2.92 13.88 25.07
CA VAL A 24 3.10 14.88 26.12
C VAL A 24 3.47 14.16 27.41
N LYS A 25 4.54 14.60 28.08
CA LYS A 25 5.00 14.06 29.38
C LYS A 25 4.13 14.56 30.53
N ALA A 26 2.85 14.24 30.50
CA ALA A 26 1.87 14.52 31.53
C ALA A 26 0.69 13.56 31.36
N GLU A 27 0.00 13.25 32.45
CA GLU A 27 -1.26 12.51 32.41
C GLU A 27 -2.42 13.49 32.25
N LEU A 28 -3.00 13.49 31.03
CA LEU A 28 -4.14 14.34 30.66
C LEU A 28 -5.36 13.46 30.45
N ALA A 29 -6.40 13.67 31.26
CA ALA A 29 -7.56 12.77 31.32
C ALA A 29 -8.57 13.01 30.19
N GLU A 30 -8.72 14.25 29.76
CA GLU A 30 -9.75 14.60 28.78
C GLU A 30 -9.49 14.01 27.40
N PRO A 31 -10.55 13.54 26.69
CA PRO A 31 -10.38 12.87 25.41
C PRO A 31 -10.01 13.82 24.26
N LEU A 32 -10.41 15.07 24.34
CA LEU A 32 -10.18 16.06 23.29
C LEU A 32 -9.55 17.32 23.87
N TRP A 33 -8.58 17.84 23.14
CA TRP A 33 -7.83 19.06 23.50
C TRP A 33 -7.71 20.00 22.31
N TRP A 34 -7.69 21.27 22.60
CA TRP A 34 -7.26 22.27 21.66
C TRP A 34 -5.76 22.50 21.77
N ALA A 35 -5.12 22.58 20.61
CA ALA A 35 -3.79 23.11 20.46
C ALA A 35 -3.83 24.32 19.53
N ARG A 36 -2.80 25.14 19.55
CA ARG A 36 -2.61 26.28 18.68
C ARG A 36 -1.32 26.12 17.90
N ASP A 37 -1.38 26.34 16.60
CA ASP A 37 -0.20 26.38 15.74
C ASP A 37 0.49 27.75 15.80
N ASP A 38 1.64 27.88 15.16
CA ASP A 38 2.41 29.13 15.11
C ASP A 38 1.78 30.22 14.23
N ARG A 39 0.76 29.91 13.45
CA ARG A 39 -0.08 30.87 12.70
C ARG A 39 -1.26 31.37 13.54
N GLY A 40 -1.45 30.81 14.73
CA GLY A 40 -2.54 31.15 15.63
C GLY A 40 -3.83 30.37 15.39
N GLU A 41 -3.83 29.38 14.51
CA GLU A 41 -4.98 28.54 14.24
C GLU A 41 -5.17 27.46 15.32
N ARG A 42 -6.42 27.17 15.64
CA ARG A 42 -6.75 26.12 16.61
C ARG A 42 -6.86 24.78 15.92
N VAL A 43 -6.21 23.78 16.49
CA VAL A 43 -6.16 22.40 16.01
C VAL A 43 -6.76 21.48 17.05
N LEU A 44 -7.69 20.62 16.64
CA LEU A 44 -8.28 19.62 17.52
C LEU A 44 -7.32 18.43 17.66
N CYS A 45 -7.01 18.07 18.91
CA CYS A 45 -6.17 16.93 19.26
C CYS A 45 -7.05 15.88 19.97
N GLN A 46 -7.07 14.67 19.46
CA GLN A 46 -7.73 13.52 20.07
C GLN A 46 -6.71 12.73 20.88
N ARG A 47 -7.00 12.49 22.16
CA ARG A 47 -6.19 11.60 23.00
C ARG A 47 -6.34 10.15 22.53
N LEU A 48 -5.22 9.47 22.31
CA LEU A 48 -5.20 8.04 21.99
C LEU A 48 -5.32 7.21 23.29
N GLN A 49 -6.14 6.18 23.23
CA GLN A 49 -6.34 5.24 24.32
C GLN A 49 -5.50 3.97 24.15
N SER A 50 -5.11 3.68 22.91
CA SER A 50 -4.26 2.54 22.58
C SER A 50 -2.84 2.74 23.09
N ASP A 51 -2.22 1.67 23.58
CA ASP A 51 -0.83 1.62 24.04
C ASP A 51 -0.47 2.70 25.08
N PRO A 52 -1.16 2.76 26.23
CA PRO A 52 -0.93 3.77 27.25
C PRO A 52 0.45 3.60 27.89
N VAL A 53 1.17 4.71 28.05
CA VAL A 53 2.46 4.78 28.77
C VAL A 53 2.24 5.58 30.05
N ALA A 54 2.67 5.05 31.17
CA ALA A 54 2.52 5.73 32.45
C ALA A 54 3.26 7.07 32.47
N GLY A 55 2.60 8.12 32.94
CA GLY A 55 3.14 9.49 32.98
C GLY A 55 3.12 10.23 31.64
N GLU A 56 2.58 9.63 30.58
CA GLU A 56 2.52 10.23 29.25
C GLU A 56 1.10 10.19 28.69
N THR A 57 0.80 11.15 27.84
CA THR A 57 -0.45 11.17 27.06
C THR A 57 -0.11 11.32 25.58
N ARG A 58 -0.64 10.44 24.76
CA ARG A 58 -0.50 10.48 23.30
C ARG A 58 -1.71 11.14 22.67
N PHE A 59 -1.45 11.97 21.68
CA PHE A 59 -2.47 12.65 20.90
C PHE A 59 -2.27 12.43 19.41
N ILE A 60 -3.38 12.53 18.68
CA ILE A 60 -3.38 12.66 17.22
C ILE A 60 -4.11 13.95 16.84
N CYS A 61 -3.58 14.65 15.87
CA CYS A 61 -4.23 15.78 15.20
C CYS A 61 -3.97 15.74 13.70
N VAL A 62 -4.66 16.59 12.95
CA VAL A 62 -4.43 16.77 11.50
C VAL A 62 -3.97 18.21 11.28
N LEU A 63 -2.88 18.37 10.53
CA LEU A 63 -2.23 19.65 10.29
C LEU A 63 -1.97 19.88 8.81
N SER A 64 -2.09 21.15 8.39
CA SER A 64 -1.56 21.62 7.11
C SER A 64 -0.47 22.66 7.40
N PHE A 65 0.76 22.41 6.95
CA PHE A 65 1.91 23.26 7.24
C PHE A 65 2.97 23.16 6.13
N THR A 66 3.95 24.07 6.17
CA THR A 66 5.08 24.08 5.24
C THR A 66 6.38 24.18 6.03
N GLY A 67 7.31 23.28 5.75
CA GLY A 67 8.61 23.19 6.39
C GLY A 67 8.53 22.81 7.87
N ALA A 68 8.17 23.73 8.75
CA ALA A 68 8.03 23.46 10.18
C ALA A 68 6.78 24.12 10.76
N CYS A 69 6.23 23.51 11.81
CA CYS A 69 5.08 24.02 12.57
C CYS A 69 5.30 23.75 14.05
N ARG A 70 5.08 24.77 14.88
CA ARG A 70 5.07 24.61 16.34
C ARG A 70 3.64 24.51 16.83
N LEU A 71 3.32 23.42 17.53
CA LEU A 71 2.01 23.17 18.09
C LEU A 71 2.08 23.31 19.62
N THR A 72 1.21 24.13 20.21
CA THR A 72 1.13 24.33 21.66
C THR A 72 -0.23 23.88 22.18
N LEU A 73 -0.25 22.91 23.08
CA LEU A 73 -1.47 22.41 23.71
C LEU A 73 -2.02 23.48 24.66
N GLU A 74 -3.33 23.81 24.53
CA GLU A 74 -3.96 24.91 25.27
C GLU A 74 -4.87 24.43 26.40
N ALA A 75 -5.99 23.82 26.04
CA ALA A 75 -7.05 23.47 26.99
C ALA A 75 -7.88 22.31 26.47
N PRO A 76 -8.59 21.56 27.36
CA PRO A 76 -9.60 20.60 26.95
C PRO A 76 -10.66 21.22 26.02
N CYS A 77 -11.04 20.46 24.99
CA CYS A 77 -12.13 20.81 24.09
C CYS A 77 -13.45 20.40 24.72
N LYS A 78 -14.39 21.35 24.85
CA LYS A 78 -15.73 21.01 25.35
C LYS A 78 -16.56 20.33 24.26
N PRO A 79 -17.48 19.41 24.62
CA PRO A 79 -18.32 18.75 23.64
C PRO A 79 -19.11 19.70 22.72
N SER A 80 -19.54 20.86 23.23
CA SER A 80 -20.21 21.89 22.44
C SER A 80 -19.32 22.66 21.46
N GLU A 81 -18.02 22.52 21.58
CA GLU A 81 -17.01 23.19 20.74
C GLU A 81 -16.36 22.22 19.74
N THR A 82 -16.70 20.92 19.79
CA THR A 82 -16.11 19.90 18.92
C THR A 82 -16.55 20.17 17.48
N PRO A 83 -15.59 20.37 16.54
CA PRO A 83 -15.90 20.56 15.15
C PRO A 83 -16.38 19.25 14.51
N ALA A 84 -16.81 19.32 13.25
CA ALA A 84 -17.08 18.12 12.46
C ALA A 84 -15.86 17.20 12.44
N GLY A 85 -16.12 15.90 12.46
CA GLY A 85 -15.10 14.85 12.44
C GLY A 85 -15.64 13.62 11.74
N ILE A 86 -14.93 12.50 11.86
CA ILE A 86 -15.37 11.22 11.32
C ILE A 86 -16.74 10.88 11.89
N ALA A 87 -17.68 10.59 11.00
CA ALA A 87 -19.04 10.18 11.36
C ALA A 87 -19.28 8.71 10.99
N VAL A 88 -19.89 7.95 11.91
CA VAL A 88 -20.44 6.63 11.63
C VAL A 88 -21.81 6.82 10.98
N LEU A 89 -21.93 6.45 9.71
CA LEU A 89 -23.17 6.59 8.94
C LEU A 89 -24.10 5.40 9.14
N ALA A 90 -23.54 4.20 9.26
CA ALA A 90 -24.29 2.96 9.46
C ALA A 90 -23.39 1.84 10.01
N GLY A 91 -24.03 0.82 10.57
CA GLY A 91 -23.37 -0.37 11.06
C GLY A 91 -22.71 -0.21 12.43
N THR A 92 -22.40 -1.34 13.03
CA THR A 92 -21.73 -1.47 14.32
C THR A 92 -20.81 -2.71 14.29
N GLU A 93 -20.04 -2.94 15.34
CA GLU A 93 -19.23 -4.16 15.47
C GLU A 93 -20.05 -5.46 15.32
N SER A 94 -21.30 -5.47 15.79
CA SER A 94 -22.19 -6.63 15.69
C SER A 94 -22.80 -6.85 14.29
N ASP A 95 -22.77 -5.83 13.43
CA ASP A 95 -23.36 -5.88 12.10
C ASP A 95 -22.36 -6.40 11.04
N CYS A 96 -21.13 -6.71 11.43
CA CYS A 96 -20.04 -7.12 10.55
C CYS A 96 -19.60 -6.07 9.54
N PHE A 97 -20.04 -4.83 9.70
CA PHE A 97 -19.58 -3.70 8.89
C PHE A 97 -19.71 -2.38 9.66
N VAL A 98 -18.93 -1.40 9.25
CA VAL A 98 -19.03 -0.01 9.70
C VAL A 98 -18.89 0.90 8.49
N ARG A 99 -19.87 1.78 8.26
CA ARG A 99 -19.82 2.79 7.21
C ARG A 99 -19.47 4.14 7.80
N LEU A 100 -18.49 4.81 7.20
CA LEU A 100 -17.88 6.03 7.70
C LEU A 100 -17.91 7.15 6.66
N ASP A 101 -18.14 8.37 7.14
CA ASP A 101 -17.76 9.59 6.46
C ASP A 101 -16.48 10.12 7.13
N THR A 102 -15.38 10.16 6.39
CA THR A 102 -14.08 10.64 6.87
C THR A 102 -13.83 12.12 6.55
N GLY A 103 -14.79 12.80 5.96
CA GLY A 103 -14.63 14.15 5.40
C GLY A 103 -14.03 14.15 3.98
N VAL A 104 -13.45 13.05 3.54
CA VAL A 104 -12.89 12.86 2.19
C VAL A 104 -13.50 11.64 1.50
N PHE A 105 -13.78 10.60 2.26
CA PHE A 105 -14.34 9.35 1.77
C PHE A 105 -15.63 8.98 2.51
N ASP A 106 -16.61 8.49 1.76
CA ASP A 106 -17.69 7.66 2.24
C ASP A 106 -17.29 6.21 1.95
N LEU A 107 -16.97 5.45 2.97
CA LEU A 107 -16.46 4.09 2.86
C LEU A 107 -17.14 3.14 3.84
N GLU A 108 -17.16 1.86 3.47
CA GLU A 108 -17.68 0.80 4.32
C GLU A 108 -16.63 -0.28 4.54
N LEU A 109 -16.16 -0.40 5.77
CA LEU A 109 -15.29 -1.48 6.22
C LEU A 109 -16.16 -2.69 6.57
N CYS A 110 -15.85 -3.85 5.98
CA CYS A 110 -16.61 -5.09 6.15
C CYS A 110 -15.70 -6.24 6.59
N SER A 111 -16.17 -7.01 7.58
CA SER A 111 -15.48 -8.22 8.07
C SER A 111 -16.05 -9.52 7.50
N GLY A 112 -16.81 -9.44 6.44
CA GLY A 112 -17.51 -10.55 5.85
C GLY A 112 -19.01 -10.48 6.13
N THR A 113 -19.79 -11.36 5.53
CA THR A 113 -21.22 -11.37 5.71
C THR A 113 -21.66 -12.27 6.85
N ALA A 114 -22.73 -11.87 7.52
CA ALA A 114 -23.61 -12.80 8.20
C ALA A 114 -24.15 -13.82 7.20
N GLU A 115 -24.51 -15.01 7.68
CA GLU A 115 -25.07 -16.11 6.87
C GLU A 115 -26.11 -15.62 5.85
N GLY A 116 -25.92 -15.98 4.58
CA GLY A 116 -26.91 -15.80 3.51
C GLY A 116 -26.75 -14.58 2.63
N LEU A 117 -25.82 -13.68 2.86
CA LEU A 117 -25.53 -12.58 1.97
C LEU A 117 -24.28 -12.93 1.16
N GLY A 118 -24.44 -13.35 -0.07
CA GLY A 118 -23.35 -13.83 -0.93
C GLY A 118 -22.03 -13.08 -0.78
N SER A 119 -20.98 -13.83 -0.79
CA SER A 119 -19.54 -13.53 -0.83
C SER A 119 -19.11 -12.06 -0.74
N SER A 120 -19.24 -11.40 0.39
CA SER A 120 -18.55 -10.14 0.62
C SER A 120 -17.15 -10.43 1.18
N LYS A 121 -16.13 -9.86 0.54
CA LYS A 121 -14.74 -10.00 0.95
C LYS A 121 -14.45 -9.11 2.16
N TRP A 122 -13.41 -9.46 2.91
CA TRP A 122 -12.91 -8.57 3.96
C TRP A 122 -12.26 -7.34 3.37
N GLY A 123 -12.38 -6.24 4.06
CA GLY A 123 -11.78 -4.98 3.66
C GLY A 123 -12.82 -3.91 3.41
N ILE A 124 -12.45 -2.91 2.63
CA ILE A 124 -13.36 -1.84 2.24
C ILE A 124 -14.17 -2.31 1.03
N ARG A 125 -15.48 -2.53 1.20
CA ARG A 125 -16.38 -3.00 0.14
C ARG A 125 -17.22 -1.91 -0.52
N HIS A 126 -17.30 -0.71 0.08
CA HIS A 126 -17.84 0.50 -0.52
C HIS A 126 -16.81 1.61 -0.34
N PHE A 127 -16.51 2.34 -1.40
CA PHE A 127 -15.54 3.42 -1.35
C PHE A 127 -15.91 4.49 -2.37
N LYS A 128 -16.26 5.66 -1.86
CA LYS A 128 -16.64 6.80 -2.66
C LYS A 128 -15.84 8.03 -2.23
N ALA A 129 -15.18 8.69 -3.17
CA ALA A 129 -14.57 9.98 -2.92
C ALA A 129 -15.65 11.06 -2.86
N LEU A 130 -15.65 11.89 -1.81
CA LEU A 130 -16.64 12.94 -1.63
C LEU A 130 -16.44 14.12 -2.58
N ALA A 131 -15.18 14.37 -2.99
CA ALA A 131 -14.83 15.51 -3.85
C ALA A 131 -15.45 15.44 -5.25
N ASP A 132 -15.48 14.26 -5.87
CA ASP A 132 -16.00 14.05 -7.23
C ASP A 132 -17.23 13.13 -7.28
N GLY A 133 -17.57 12.52 -6.14
CA GLY A 133 -18.70 11.59 -6.03
C GLY A 133 -18.47 10.25 -6.74
N PHE A 134 -17.24 9.96 -7.17
CA PHE A 134 -16.92 8.72 -7.85
C PHE A 134 -16.93 7.53 -6.90
N GLU A 135 -17.68 6.50 -7.26
CA GLU A 135 -17.73 5.23 -6.54
C GLU A 135 -16.75 4.25 -7.16
N LEU A 136 -15.73 3.86 -6.39
CA LEU A 136 -14.64 3.00 -6.86
C LEU A 136 -15.05 1.52 -6.91
N LEU A 137 -15.99 1.11 -6.06
CA LEU A 137 -16.43 -0.27 -5.88
C LEU A 137 -17.94 -0.39 -6.09
N PRO A 138 -18.46 -0.23 -7.33
CA PRO A 138 -19.91 -0.18 -7.58
C PRO A 138 -20.61 -1.53 -7.46
N SER A 139 -19.88 -2.64 -7.49
CA SER A 139 -20.47 -3.98 -7.41
C SER A 139 -20.07 -4.74 -6.16
N GLY A 140 -21.01 -5.47 -5.59
CA GLY A 140 -20.97 -6.00 -4.24
C GLY A 140 -19.91 -7.05 -3.90
N ASN A 141 -19.02 -7.43 -4.81
CA ASN A 141 -18.00 -8.46 -4.56
C ASN A 141 -16.55 -7.96 -4.63
N ASN A 142 -16.34 -6.71 -4.98
CA ASN A 142 -15.02 -6.10 -5.03
C ASN A 142 -14.66 -5.47 -3.68
N ALA A 143 -13.38 -5.40 -3.36
CA ALA A 143 -12.91 -4.83 -2.11
C ALA A 143 -11.51 -4.25 -2.25
N ILE A 144 -11.24 -3.19 -1.51
CA ILE A 144 -9.89 -2.68 -1.28
C ILE A 144 -9.33 -3.37 -0.04
N GLY A 145 -8.13 -3.92 -0.17
CA GLY A 145 -7.44 -4.59 0.92
C GLY A 145 -8.04 -5.94 1.26
N GLY A 146 -8.60 -6.60 0.28
CA GLY A 146 -8.99 -8.01 0.38
C GLY A 146 -7.79 -8.83 0.82
N PHE A 147 -7.99 -9.69 1.80
CA PHE A 147 -6.95 -10.53 2.37
C PHE A 147 -7.00 -11.90 1.73
N TYR A 148 -6.02 -12.15 0.88
CA TYR A 148 -5.81 -13.46 0.30
C TYR A 148 -4.61 -14.11 0.97
N GLY A 149 -4.52 -14.21 2.23
CA GLY A 149 -3.37 -14.71 2.95
C GLY A 149 -2.69 -15.91 2.32
N PRO A 150 -1.83 -16.62 3.03
CA PRO A 150 -1.25 -17.88 2.59
C PRO A 150 -2.33 -18.96 2.30
N PHE A 151 -3.57 -18.54 2.25
CA PHE A 151 -4.78 -19.33 2.05
C PHE A 151 -5.13 -19.57 0.58
N PHE A 152 -4.52 -18.80 -0.31
CA PHE A 152 -4.71 -19.01 -1.73
C PHE A 152 -3.78 -20.10 -2.21
N THR A 153 -4.27 -21.32 -2.28
CA THR A 153 -3.63 -22.39 -3.02
C THR A 153 -4.60 -22.96 -4.05
N PRO A 154 -4.13 -23.41 -5.20
CA PRO A 154 -4.98 -24.07 -6.19
C PRO A 154 -5.73 -25.28 -5.61
N GLU A 155 -5.11 -25.97 -4.65
CA GLU A 155 -5.69 -27.16 -3.99
C GLU A 155 -6.79 -26.79 -2.99
N ASN A 156 -6.70 -25.62 -2.35
CA ASN A 156 -7.62 -25.18 -1.31
C ASN A 156 -8.66 -24.18 -1.82
N GLY A 157 -8.51 -23.74 -3.08
CA GLY A 157 -9.39 -22.75 -3.69
C GLY A 157 -9.22 -21.35 -3.11
N LEU A 158 -9.95 -20.42 -3.68
CA LEU A 158 -10.07 -19.04 -3.15
C LEU A 158 -10.74 -19.12 -1.79
N ILE A 159 -9.99 -18.93 -0.73
CA ILE A 159 -10.58 -18.71 0.57
C ILE A 159 -11.04 -17.25 0.61
N ASN A 160 -12.20 -17.04 0.06
CA ASN A 160 -12.98 -15.89 0.39
C ASN A 160 -13.40 -16.06 1.85
N PRO A 161 -12.88 -15.24 2.71
CA PRO A 161 -13.01 -15.36 4.13
C PRO A 161 -14.40 -15.62 4.68
N PRO A 162 -15.48 -14.99 4.15
CA PRO A 162 -16.82 -15.17 4.73
C PRO A 162 -17.34 -16.61 4.72
N GLU A 163 -16.91 -17.41 3.75
CA GLU A 163 -17.39 -18.80 3.63
C GLU A 163 -16.71 -19.74 4.62
N HIS A 164 -15.50 -19.37 5.06
CA HIS A 164 -14.65 -20.25 5.84
C HIS A 164 -14.19 -19.70 7.18
N THR A 165 -14.25 -18.36 7.38
CA THR A 165 -13.73 -17.75 8.60
C THR A 165 -14.58 -16.55 9.04
N ARG A 166 -15.00 -16.58 10.29
CA ARG A 166 -15.67 -15.44 10.91
C ARG A 166 -14.62 -14.49 11.48
N VAL A 167 -14.70 -13.25 11.04
CA VAL A 167 -13.88 -12.14 11.53
C VAL A 167 -14.75 -11.22 12.36
N ARG A 168 -14.18 -10.73 13.46
CA ARG A 168 -14.83 -9.73 14.30
C ARG A 168 -14.21 -8.38 14.04
N ILE A 169 -15.06 -7.35 14.04
CA ILE A 169 -14.60 -5.96 14.09
C ILE A 169 -14.59 -5.54 15.55
N GLU A 170 -13.52 -4.92 15.99
CA GLU A 170 -13.34 -4.29 17.29
C GLU A 170 -13.01 -2.82 17.06
N THR A 171 -13.68 -1.93 17.81
CA THR A 171 -13.35 -0.50 17.82
C THR A 171 -12.23 -0.25 18.83
N VAL A 172 -11.04 0.06 18.34
CA VAL A 172 -9.86 0.36 19.17
C VAL A 172 -9.82 1.83 19.57
N GLU A 173 -10.11 2.73 18.59
CA GLU A 173 -10.21 4.18 18.81
C GLU A 173 -11.43 4.69 18.05
N GLN A 174 -12.18 5.59 18.69
CA GLN A 174 -13.29 6.28 18.06
C GLN A 174 -13.38 7.71 18.57
N GLY A 175 -13.10 8.66 17.69
CA GLY A 175 -13.19 10.07 18.00
C GLY A 175 -13.25 10.93 16.74
N PRO A 176 -13.39 12.23 16.85
CA PRO A 176 -13.58 13.10 15.69
C PRO A 176 -12.38 13.14 14.73
N VAL A 177 -11.17 12.83 15.21
CA VAL A 177 -9.94 12.91 14.40
C VAL A 177 -9.55 11.55 13.85
N LEU A 178 -9.63 10.49 14.66
CA LEU A 178 -9.19 9.15 14.30
C LEU A 178 -10.26 8.11 14.64
N HIS A 179 -10.56 7.22 13.70
CA HIS A 179 -11.16 5.93 13.94
C HIS A 179 -10.14 4.83 13.65
N HIS A 180 -9.98 3.90 14.59
CA HIS A 180 -9.14 2.71 14.46
C HIS A 180 -10.00 1.48 14.74
N TYR A 181 -10.12 0.63 13.73
CA TYR A 181 -10.82 -0.65 13.81
C TYR A 181 -9.82 -1.79 13.64
N ARG A 182 -10.02 -2.84 14.41
CA ARG A 182 -9.28 -4.10 14.28
C ARG A 182 -10.22 -5.21 13.86
N MET A 183 -9.96 -5.80 12.72
CA MET A 183 -10.60 -7.05 12.31
C MET A 183 -9.69 -8.20 12.73
N HIS A 184 -10.24 -9.18 13.43
CA HIS A 184 -9.44 -10.30 13.92
C HIS A 184 -10.21 -11.62 13.92
N GLY A 185 -9.47 -12.72 13.83
CA GLY A 185 -10.03 -14.06 13.80
C GLY A 185 -8.97 -15.15 13.95
N LEU A 186 -9.44 -16.37 13.75
CA LEU A 186 -8.59 -17.57 13.71
C LEU A 186 -8.64 -18.17 12.32
N ILE A 187 -7.51 -18.68 11.87
CA ILE A 187 -7.43 -19.46 10.63
C ILE A 187 -8.15 -20.79 10.87
N PRO A 188 -9.18 -21.10 10.06
CA PRO A 188 -10.05 -22.24 10.33
C PRO A 188 -9.40 -23.59 10.03
N ASP A 189 -10.06 -24.63 10.52
CA ASP A 189 -9.78 -26.01 10.18
C ASP A 189 -10.00 -26.28 8.68
N GLY A 190 -9.23 -27.19 8.11
CA GLY A 190 -9.35 -27.55 6.69
C GLY A 190 -8.42 -26.80 5.74
N LEU A 191 -7.68 -25.82 6.26
CA LEU A 191 -6.55 -25.20 5.57
C LEU A 191 -5.27 -25.98 5.84
N LEU A 192 -4.13 -25.42 5.36
CA LEU A 192 -2.83 -25.96 5.65
C LEU A 192 -2.67 -26.21 7.16
N GLU A 193 -2.28 -27.40 7.56
CA GLU A 193 -2.21 -27.81 8.97
C GLU A 193 -1.35 -26.86 9.83
N GLU A 194 -0.26 -26.33 9.26
CA GLU A 194 0.64 -25.39 9.91
C GLU A 194 0.04 -24.01 10.15
N LEU A 195 -1.08 -23.70 9.50
CA LEU A 195 -1.80 -22.44 9.65
C LEU A 195 -3.01 -22.53 10.58
N LYS A 196 -3.48 -23.75 10.80
CA LYS A 196 -4.67 -24.05 11.59
C LYS A 196 -4.61 -23.44 12.99
N GLY A 197 -5.64 -22.70 13.36
CA GLY A 197 -5.77 -22.08 14.68
C GLY A 197 -4.85 -20.88 14.92
N LYS A 198 -4.05 -20.45 13.97
CA LYS A 198 -3.26 -19.22 14.09
C LYS A 198 -4.18 -18.02 14.09
N ARG A 199 -3.82 -17.02 14.89
CA ARG A 199 -4.53 -15.74 14.95
C ARG A 199 -4.07 -14.85 13.82
N PHE A 200 -4.99 -14.07 13.32
CA PHE A 200 -4.68 -12.94 12.45
C PHE A 200 -5.47 -11.71 12.88
N ALA A 201 -4.96 -10.55 12.56
CA ALA A 201 -5.59 -9.27 12.77
C ALA A 201 -5.27 -8.33 11.61
N ILE A 202 -6.23 -7.46 11.29
CA ILE A 202 -6.06 -6.40 10.32
C ILE A 202 -6.46 -5.10 11.01
N ASP A 203 -5.51 -4.21 11.22
CA ASP A 203 -5.75 -2.88 11.74
C ASP A 203 -6.08 -1.91 10.60
N TRP A 204 -7.13 -1.10 10.77
CA TRP A 204 -7.56 -0.07 9.85
C TRP A 204 -7.66 1.26 10.57
N LYS A 205 -6.96 2.28 10.08
CA LYS A 205 -6.96 3.62 10.66
C LYS A 205 -7.40 4.64 9.62
N PHE A 206 -8.46 5.38 9.96
CA PHE A 206 -9.02 6.44 9.15
C PHE A 206 -8.90 7.75 9.92
N THR A 207 -8.35 8.78 9.27
CA THR A 207 -8.16 10.11 9.87
C THR A 207 -9.01 11.14 9.14
N TYR A 208 -9.66 12.03 9.87
CA TYR A 208 -10.56 13.03 9.30
C TYR A 208 -9.84 13.97 8.33
N GLY A 209 -10.44 14.19 7.17
CA GLY A 209 -9.91 15.11 6.16
C GLY A 209 -8.66 14.63 5.41
N THR A 210 -8.12 13.46 5.75
CA THR A 210 -6.88 12.96 5.17
C THR A 210 -7.17 12.10 3.93
N PRO A 211 -6.52 12.35 2.77
CA PRO A 211 -6.77 11.62 1.53
C PRO A 211 -6.09 10.25 1.48
N TRP A 212 -5.72 9.69 2.62
CA TRP A 212 -5.22 8.32 2.75
C TRP A 212 -5.69 7.68 4.04
N PHE A 213 -5.62 6.35 4.07
CA PHE A 213 -5.85 5.52 5.26
C PHE A 213 -4.67 4.57 5.46
N GLN A 214 -4.57 4.04 6.68
CA GLN A 214 -3.53 3.08 7.04
C GLN A 214 -4.16 1.72 7.33
N ARG A 215 -3.44 0.66 6.93
CA ARG A 215 -3.78 -0.73 7.24
C ARG A 215 -2.53 -1.51 7.59
N ARG A 216 -2.71 -2.56 8.41
CA ARG A 216 -1.64 -3.45 8.81
C ARG A 216 -2.21 -4.85 9.00
N TYR A 217 -1.52 -5.84 8.46
CA TYR A 217 -1.94 -7.25 8.52
C TYR A 217 -0.96 -8.02 9.39
N ASP A 218 -1.43 -8.53 10.52
CA ASP A 218 -0.66 -9.34 11.45
C ASP A 218 -1.19 -10.77 11.46
N VAL A 219 -0.29 -11.74 11.41
CA VAL A 219 -0.58 -13.18 11.52
C VAL A 219 0.43 -13.80 12.46
N ASP A 220 0.01 -14.74 13.33
CA ASP A 220 0.94 -15.52 14.14
C ASP A 220 2.01 -16.16 13.24
N PRO A 221 3.27 -16.22 13.66
CA PRO A 221 4.38 -16.70 12.83
C PRO A 221 4.09 -18.06 12.20
N PHE A 222 4.37 -18.19 10.91
CA PHE A 222 4.14 -19.41 10.14
C PHE A 222 5.19 -19.63 9.06
N GLN A 223 5.29 -20.90 8.66
CA GLN A 223 6.02 -21.31 7.47
C GLN A 223 5.18 -22.38 6.78
N THR A 224 5.05 -22.29 5.48
CA THR A 224 4.26 -23.22 4.65
C THR A 224 4.88 -23.40 3.28
N VAL A 225 4.32 -24.25 2.46
CA VAL A 225 4.69 -24.42 1.06
C VAL A 225 3.48 -24.12 0.19
N ILE A 226 3.62 -23.19 -0.74
CA ILE A 226 2.59 -22.80 -1.70
C ILE A 226 3.16 -23.01 -3.09
N ASN A 227 2.50 -23.82 -3.90
CA ASN A 227 2.92 -24.14 -5.26
C ASN A 227 4.42 -24.54 -5.36
N GLY A 228 4.89 -25.36 -4.40
CA GLY A 228 6.27 -25.82 -4.35
C GLY A 228 7.29 -24.83 -3.80
N ARG A 229 6.89 -23.61 -3.44
CA ARG A 229 7.76 -22.57 -2.88
C ARG A 229 7.55 -22.44 -1.38
N SER A 230 8.64 -22.37 -0.62
CA SER A 230 8.59 -22.10 0.81
C SER A 230 8.18 -20.65 1.08
N VAL A 231 7.15 -20.46 1.89
CA VAL A 231 6.61 -19.16 2.30
C VAL A 231 6.73 -19.03 3.80
N THR A 232 7.44 -18.00 4.27
CA THR A 232 7.63 -17.73 5.68
C THR A 232 7.15 -16.31 6.00
N ASN A 233 6.12 -16.18 6.83
CA ASN A 233 5.56 -14.89 7.28
C ASN A 233 5.30 -13.89 6.14
N LYS A 234 4.79 -14.39 5.02
CA LYS A 234 4.36 -13.57 3.87
C LYS A 234 2.90 -13.85 3.54
N ILE A 235 2.20 -12.82 3.11
CA ILE A 235 0.79 -12.84 2.74
C ILE A 235 0.58 -12.19 1.38
N THR A 236 -0.58 -12.41 0.79
CA THR A 236 -1.09 -11.65 -0.35
C THR A 236 -2.15 -10.68 0.15
N VAL A 237 -2.00 -9.43 -0.19
CA VAL A 237 -3.01 -8.38 -0.01
C VAL A 237 -3.32 -7.82 -1.39
N GLY A 238 -4.58 -7.69 -1.73
CA GLY A 238 -4.99 -7.22 -3.05
C GLY A 238 -6.15 -6.26 -2.99
N ASP A 239 -6.26 -5.47 -4.05
CA ASP A 239 -7.40 -4.60 -4.34
C ASP A 239 -8.10 -5.11 -5.59
N GLU A 240 -9.42 -5.17 -5.55
CA GLU A 240 -10.24 -5.60 -6.67
C GLU A 240 -11.22 -4.50 -7.05
N PHE A 241 -11.20 -4.16 -8.33
CA PHE A 241 -12.04 -3.11 -8.91
C PHE A 241 -12.83 -3.63 -10.09
N GLU A 242 -13.97 -3.02 -10.38
CA GLU A 242 -14.77 -3.33 -11.56
C GLU A 242 -15.38 -2.06 -12.15
N GLY A 243 -14.87 -1.65 -13.32
CA GLY A 243 -15.38 -0.49 -14.04
C GLY A 243 -16.73 -0.74 -14.72
N GLY A 244 -17.07 -2.00 -14.97
CA GLY A 244 -18.25 -2.41 -15.73
C GLY A 244 -18.12 -2.10 -17.24
N LYS A 245 -18.91 -2.76 -18.05
CA LYS A 245 -19.00 -2.50 -19.52
C LYS A 245 -17.68 -2.47 -20.29
N GLY A 246 -16.66 -3.19 -19.80
CA GLY A 246 -15.35 -3.24 -20.43
C GLY A 246 -14.42 -2.05 -20.12
N GLU A 247 -14.83 -1.15 -19.25
CA GLU A 247 -14.02 -0.01 -18.80
C GLU A 247 -13.27 -0.38 -17.52
N LEU A 248 -11.95 -0.21 -17.52
CA LEU A 248 -11.13 -0.40 -16.31
C LEU A 248 -11.24 0.82 -15.41
N VAL A 249 -11.35 0.59 -14.11
CA VAL A 249 -11.35 1.68 -13.11
C VAL A 249 -10.02 2.41 -13.12
N PHE A 250 -8.93 1.65 -13.25
CA PHE A 250 -7.59 2.14 -13.50
C PHE A 250 -7.03 1.47 -14.75
N ASP A 251 -6.30 2.22 -15.57
CA ASP A 251 -5.71 1.75 -16.82
C ASP A 251 -4.18 1.85 -16.83
N ARG A 252 -3.57 2.38 -15.77
CA ARG A 252 -2.14 2.49 -15.58
C ARG A 252 -1.73 1.90 -14.25
N PHE A 253 -0.69 1.07 -14.27
CA PHE A 253 -0.18 0.38 -13.08
C PHE A 253 1.34 0.33 -13.07
N ALA A 254 1.94 0.48 -11.89
CA ALA A 254 3.35 0.18 -11.65
C ALA A 254 3.61 -0.15 -10.17
N ALA A 255 4.70 -0.87 -9.94
CA ALA A 255 5.27 -1.10 -8.62
C ALA A 255 6.73 -0.64 -8.62
N PHE A 256 7.16 0.05 -7.58
CA PHE A 256 8.49 0.64 -7.50
C PHE A 256 9.18 0.27 -6.19
N GLY A 257 10.44 -0.16 -6.28
CA GLY A 257 11.31 -0.38 -5.14
C GLY A 257 12.35 0.72 -5.02
N GLY A 258 12.35 1.44 -3.91
CA GLY A 258 13.16 2.63 -3.78
C GLY A 258 12.73 3.76 -4.71
N THR A 259 13.33 4.92 -4.61
CA THR A 259 12.97 6.06 -5.46
C THR A 259 13.89 6.22 -6.65
N ARG A 260 15.15 5.97 -6.47
CA ARG A 260 16.20 6.03 -7.51
C ARG A 260 17.41 5.25 -7.04
N TYR A 261 18.21 4.78 -7.98
CA TYR A 261 19.53 4.28 -7.67
C TYR A 261 20.33 5.33 -6.92
N ARG A 262 20.88 4.91 -5.79
CA ARG A 262 21.91 5.68 -5.07
C ARG A 262 23.12 4.79 -4.92
N ALA A 263 24.34 5.36 -4.89
CA ALA A 263 25.53 4.60 -4.58
C ALA A 263 25.33 3.90 -3.22
N GLY A 264 25.45 2.56 -3.21
CA GLY A 264 25.16 1.74 -2.04
C GLY A 264 23.69 1.26 -1.93
N ASP A 265 22.82 1.60 -2.88
CA ASP A 265 21.50 0.98 -3.00
C ASP A 265 21.68 -0.51 -3.35
N PRO A 266 21.24 -1.46 -2.49
CA PRO A 266 21.48 -2.87 -2.70
C PRO A 266 20.89 -3.38 -4.02
N TYR A 267 19.76 -2.87 -4.47
CA TYR A 267 19.11 -3.32 -5.70
C TYR A 267 19.87 -2.92 -6.94
N ALA A 268 20.31 -1.68 -6.96
CA ALA A 268 21.06 -1.24 -8.10
C ALA A 268 22.50 -1.79 -8.07
N GLY A 269 23.04 -2.07 -6.88
CA GLY A 269 24.27 -2.84 -6.72
C GLY A 269 24.13 -4.22 -7.34
N GLU A 270 23.12 -4.98 -6.96
CA GLU A 270 22.84 -6.31 -7.51
C GLU A 270 22.61 -6.28 -9.03
N LEU A 271 21.87 -5.29 -9.54
CA LEU A 271 21.68 -5.14 -11.00
C LEU A 271 22.98 -4.89 -11.71
N VAL A 272 23.83 -4.00 -11.20
CA VAL A 272 25.15 -3.72 -11.79
C VAL A 272 26.06 -4.91 -11.71
N ASP A 273 26.08 -5.61 -10.56
CA ASP A 273 26.91 -6.79 -10.38
C ASP A 273 26.45 -7.93 -11.29
N MET A 274 25.14 -8.13 -11.44
CA MET A 274 24.57 -9.09 -12.37
C MET A 274 24.96 -8.77 -13.83
N VAL A 275 24.91 -7.49 -14.22
CA VAL A 275 25.32 -7.07 -15.57
C VAL A 275 26.82 -7.22 -15.75
N ALA A 276 27.63 -6.84 -14.76
CA ALA A 276 29.07 -7.00 -14.81
C ALA A 276 29.49 -8.48 -14.92
N ASP A 277 28.84 -9.35 -14.12
CA ASP A 277 29.07 -10.80 -14.18
C ASP A 277 28.61 -11.38 -15.52
N THR A 278 27.48 -10.92 -16.04
CA THR A 278 26.96 -11.34 -17.34
C THR A 278 27.92 -10.91 -18.45
N VAL A 279 28.42 -9.68 -18.41
CA VAL A 279 29.43 -9.18 -19.38
C VAL A 279 30.75 -9.94 -19.27
N ALA A 280 31.23 -10.18 -18.04
CA ALA A 280 32.46 -10.94 -17.82
C ALA A 280 32.36 -12.39 -18.32
N ASN A 281 31.20 -13.03 -18.06
CA ASN A 281 30.93 -14.41 -18.46
C ASN A 281 30.66 -14.54 -19.99
N SER A 282 30.05 -13.52 -20.62
CA SER A 282 29.70 -13.56 -22.04
C SER A 282 30.93 -13.53 -22.96
N LYS A 283 31.98 -12.83 -22.57
CA LYS A 283 33.25 -12.82 -23.33
C LYS A 283 33.82 -14.24 -23.50
N ASN A 284 33.38 -15.18 -22.69
CA ASN A 284 33.80 -16.57 -22.70
C ASN A 284 32.74 -17.58 -23.16
N GLN A 285 31.49 -17.17 -23.43
CA GLN A 285 30.39 -18.09 -23.73
C GLN A 285 29.41 -17.49 -24.76
N SER A 286 29.73 -17.66 -26.05
CA SER A 286 28.88 -17.18 -27.16
C SER A 286 27.45 -17.68 -27.14
N GLN A 287 27.18 -18.85 -26.56
CA GLN A 287 25.83 -19.42 -26.46
C GLN A 287 24.92 -18.65 -25.49
N LYS A 288 25.43 -18.28 -24.34
CA LYS A 288 24.66 -17.46 -23.38
C LYS A 288 24.37 -16.06 -23.88
N PHE A 289 25.24 -15.54 -24.74
CA PHE A 289 25.05 -14.27 -25.42
C PHE A 289 23.86 -14.33 -26.40
N GLU A 290 23.78 -15.39 -27.21
CA GLU A 290 22.67 -15.54 -28.14
C GLU A 290 21.31 -15.81 -27.40
N GLU A 291 21.35 -16.54 -26.29
CA GLU A 291 20.17 -16.72 -25.43
C GLU A 291 19.69 -15.40 -24.84
N PHE A 292 20.61 -14.58 -24.32
CA PHE A 292 20.28 -13.24 -23.81
C PHE A 292 19.75 -12.32 -24.93
N ARG A 293 20.35 -12.39 -26.11
CA ARG A 293 19.92 -11.63 -27.28
C ARG A 293 18.54 -12.04 -27.78
N ALA A 294 18.23 -13.33 -27.73
CA ALA A 294 16.90 -13.84 -28.04
C ALA A 294 15.86 -13.34 -27.02
N HIS A 295 16.17 -13.37 -25.74
CA HIS A 295 15.30 -12.80 -24.70
C HIS A 295 15.06 -11.30 -24.88
N LEU A 296 16.06 -10.51 -25.30
CA LEU A 296 15.87 -9.09 -25.58
C LEU A 296 14.93 -8.85 -26.77
N ALA A 297 14.88 -9.77 -27.74
CA ALA A 297 14.01 -9.64 -28.90
C ALA A 297 12.53 -9.89 -28.57
N ASP A 298 12.25 -10.67 -27.52
CA ASP A 298 10.91 -11.02 -27.09
C ASP A 298 10.29 -10.01 -26.09
N ILE A 299 11.08 -9.05 -25.61
CA ILE A 299 10.61 -8.07 -24.64
C ILE A 299 9.99 -6.88 -25.35
N GLU A 300 8.67 -6.72 -25.13
CA GLU A 300 7.93 -5.62 -25.72
C GLU A 300 8.37 -4.23 -25.25
N SER A 301 8.11 -3.28 -26.09
CA SER A 301 8.67 -1.93 -26.19
C SER A 301 8.78 -1.05 -24.94
N ALA A 302 7.99 -1.26 -23.92
CA ALA A 302 8.02 -0.42 -22.72
C ALA A 302 9.30 -0.56 -21.87
N HIS A 303 10.01 -1.67 -22.04
CA HIS A 303 11.22 -1.99 -21.29
C HIS A 303 12.49 -1.89 -22.11
N TRP A 304 12.34 -1.56 -23.38
CA TRP A 304 13.43 -1.42 -24.33
C TRP A 304 14.57 -0.53 -23.81
N ASP A 305 14.24 0.55 -23.14
CA ASP A 305 15.25 1.50 -22.72
C ASP A 305 16.21 0.92 -21.65
N LEU A 306 15.67 0.16 -20.67
CA LEU A 306 16.51 -0.51 -19.68
C LEU A 306 17.29 -1.67 -20.29
N TYR A 307 16.63 -2.51 -21.08
CA TYR A 307 17.30 -3.64 -21.73
C TYR A 307 18.27 -3.19 -22.82
N TRP A 308 17.95 -2.13 -23.55
CA TRP A 308 18.88 -1.52 -24.49
C TRP A 308 20.15 -1.02 -23.81
N ARG A 309 20.04 -0.46 -22.63
CA ARG A 309 21.19 -0.03 -21.83
C ARG A 309 22.01 -1.21 -21.35
N LEU A 310 21.38 -2.29 -20.91
CA LEU A 310 22.04 -3.55 -20.56
C LEU A 310 22.76 -4.14 -21.79
N PHE A 311 22.10 -4.13 -22.94
CA PHE A 311 22.68 -4.57 -24.20
C PHE A 311 23.89 -3.72 -24.62
N CYS A 312 23.80 -2.41 -24.52
CA CYS A 312 24.92 -1.51 -24.85
C CYS A 312 26.14 -1.74 -23.96
N ILE A 313 25.96 -2.12 -22.70
CA ILE A 313 27.08 -2.51 -21.83
C ILE A 313 27.66 -3.83 -22.27
N TRP A 314 26.81 -4.78 -22.55
CA TRP A 314 27.21 -6.09 -23.04
C TRP A 314 28.09 -5.99 -24.28
N GLU A 315 27.66 -5.19 -25.24
CA GLU A 315 28.45 -4.91 -26.48
C GLU A 315 29.67 -4.01 -26.22
N GLY A 316 29.91 -3.57 -24.97
CA GLY A 316 31.00 -2.66 -24.63
C GLY A 316 30.80 -1.22 -25.11
N VAL A 317 29.56 -0.86 -25.48
CA VAL A 317 29.19 0.48 -25.94
C VAL A 317 29.06 1.46 -24.78
N LEU A 318 28.62 0.97 -23.60
CA LEU A 318 28.54 1.74 -22.36
C LEU A 318 29.55 1.18 -21.35
N GLY A 319 30.26 2.06 -20.68
CA GLY A 319 31.06 1.69 -19.52
C GLY A 319 30.19 1.53 -18.25
N GLU A 320 30.71 0.79 -17.27
CA GLU A 320 30.05 0.59 -15.98
C GLU A 320 29.68 1.93 -15.28
N ALA A 321 30.57 2.93 -15.35
CA ALA A 321 30.32 4.24 -14.75
C ALA A 321 29.15 4.98 -15.41
N GLU A 322 29.02 4.89 -16.74
CA GLU A 322 27.91 5.50 -17.47
C GLU A 322 26.59 4.80 -17.19
N LEU A 323 26.60 3.46 -17.02
CA LEU A 323 25.41 2.73 -16.58
C LEU A 323 24.96 3.20 -15.21
N ARG A 324 25.88 3.27 -14.23
CA ARG A 324 25.57 3.73 -12.89
C ARG A 324 25.00 5.14 -12.91
N GLU A 325 25.50 6.05 -13.73
CA GLU A 325 24.97 7.39 -13.89
C GLU A 325 23.56 7.37 -14.50
N ARG A 326 23.31 6.52 -15.49
CA ARG A 326 21.98 6.42 -16.11
C ARG A 326 20.95 5.77 -15.19
N LEU A 327 21.33 4.71 -14.47
CA LEU A 327 20.49 4.09 -13.46
C LEU A 327 20.13 5.04 -12.33
N ALA A 328 21.02 5.99 -11.98
CA ALA A 328 20.72 7.01 -10.99
C ALA A 328 19.57 7.96 -11.40
N ARG A 329 19.22 8.00 -12.68
CA ARG A 329 18.13 8.84 -13.23
C ARG A 329 16.83 8.07 -13.43
N VAL A 330 16.91 6.74 -13.39
CA VAL A 330 15.75 5.86 -13.62
C VAL A 330 15.23 5.35 -12.30
N ARG A 331 13.92 5.39 -12.10
CA ARG A 331 13.25 4.63 -11.05
C ARG A 331 13.24 3.18 -11.48
N VAL A 332 14.01 2.37 -10.82
CA VAL A 332 14.03 0.93 -11.09
C VAL A 332 12.96 0.29 -10.21
N ALA A 333 11.92 -0.22 -10.83
CA ALA A 333 10.84 -0.90 -10.13
C ALA A 333 11.26 -2.26 -9.57
N SER A 334 12.35 -2.86 -10.09
CA SER A 334 12.67 -4.24 -9.72
C SER A 334 13.99 -4.72 -10.31
N HIS A 335 14.43 -5.89 -9.85
CA HIS A 335 15.50 -6.65 -10.44
C HIS A 335 15.15 -7.14 -11.83
N VAL A 336 16.14 -7.12 -12.73
CA VAL A 336 16.07 -7.87 -13.96
C VAL A 336 16.27 -9.34 -13.59
N LYS A 337 15.20 -10.12 -13.59
CA LYS A 337 15.30 -11.57 -13.60
C LYS A 337 15.37 -12.03 -15.04
N ALA A 338 16.41 -12.78 -15.37
CA ALA A 338 16.56 -13.40 -16.70
C ALA A 338 15.58 -14.56 -16.92
N ASP A 339 14.93 -15.04 -15.88
CA ASP A 339 13.95 -16.12 -15.94
C ASP A 339 12.54 -15.52 -16.08
N LEU A 340 12.03 -15.54 -17.30
CA LEU A 340 10.75 -14.93 -17.65
C LEU A 340 9.55 -15.86 -17.38
N GLY A 341 9.75 -17.08 -16.88
CA GLY A 341 8.67 -18.01 -16.59
C GLY A 341 7.54 -18.02 -17.64
N ASP A 342 6.38 -18.58 -17.30
CA ASP A 342 5.18 -18.55 -18.16
C ASP A 342 4.40 -17.21 -18.11
N ARG A 343 4.81 -16.27 -17.25
CA ARG A 343 4.17 -14.97 -17.06
C ARG A 343 5.10 -13.84 -17.43
N PRO A 344 4.61 -12.85 -18.16
CA PRO A 344 5.44 -11.70 -18.50
C PRO A 344 5.76 -10.84 -17.27
N TRP A 345 7.01 -10.41 -17.21
CA TRP A 345 7.54 -9.53 -16.19
C TRP A 345 7.66 -8.12 -16.74
N ILE A 346 7.29 -7.12 -15.95
CA ILE A 346 7.39 -5.72 -16.34
C ILE A 346 8.45 -5.00 -15.50
N LEU A 347 9.40 -4.38 -16.18
CA LEU A 347 10.38 -3.48 -15.63
C LEU A 347 10.20 -2.10 -16.25
N THR A 348 9.87 -1.11 -15.44
CA THR A 348 9.60 0.23 -15.97
C THR A 348 9.87 1.31 -14.93
N ASP A 349 10.19 2.49 -15.39
CA ASP A 349 10.26 3.73 -14.60
C ASP A 349 8.96 4.55 -14.66
N GLN A 350 8.00 4.08 -15.45
CA GLN A 350 6.69 4.72 -15.61
C GLN A 350 5.56 3.70 -15.49
N PRO A 351 4.38 4.11 -15.02
CA PRO A 351 3.20 3.26 -15.03
C PRO A 351 2.81 2.85 -16.46
N VAL A 352 2.51 1.56 -16.62
CA VAL A 352 2.17 0.98 -17.92
C VAL A 352 0.67 0.93 -18.16
N ASP A 353 0.29 1.07 -19.43
CA ASP A 353 -1.07 0.84 -19.88
C ASP A 353 -1.41 -0.64 -19.78
N VAL A 354 -2.29 -1.00 -18.84
CA VAL A 354 -2.62 -2.41 -18.65
C VAL A 354 -3.44 -2.98 -19.79
N SER A 355 -4.06 -2.15 -20.64
CA SER A 355 -4.75 -2.63 -21.83
C SER A 355 -3.81 -3.22 -22.87
N ALA A 356 -2.55 -2.81 -22.83
CA ALA A 356 -1.49 -3.26 -23.75
C ALA A 356 -0.73 -4.49 -23.26
N VAL A 357 -0.90 -4.90 -21.99
CA VAL A 357 -0.20 -6.06 -21.41
C VAL A 357 -1.14 -7.29 -21.32
N PRO A 358 -0.58 -8.51 -21.19
CA PRO A 358 -1.36 -9.72 -20.95
C PRO A 358 -2.28 -9.61 -19.73
N HIS A 359 -3.33 -10.43 -19.70
CA HIS A 359 -4.34 -10.39 -18.63
C HIS A 359 -3.78 -10.77 -17.25
N GLU A 360 -2.65 -11.44 -17.19
CA GLU A 360 -1.86 -11.67 -15.98
C GLU A 360 -0.44 -11.16 -16.22
N THR A 361 0.02 -10.30 -15.33
CA THR A 361 1.33 -9.68 -15.46
C THR A 361 1.95 -9.46 -14.09
N ILE A 362 3.24 -9.69 -13.98
CA ILE A 362 3.99 -9.52 -12.74
C ILE A 362 4.88 -8.29 -12.85
N PHE A 363 4.82 -7.46 -11.81
CA PHE A 363 5.76 -6.38 -11.55
C PHE A 363 6.74 -6.90 -10.50
N PRO A 364 7.96 -7.27 -10.90
CA PRO A 364 8.91 -7.86 -9.97
C PRO A 364 9.37 -6.82 -8.96
N GLY A 365 9.59 -7.30 -7.73
CA GLY A 365 10.10 -6.49 -6.63
C GLY A 365 11.58 -6.77 -6.36
N PRO A 366 12.03 -6.32 -5.21
CA PRO A 366 11.22 -5.76 -4.12
C PRO A 366 10.65 -4.37 -4.44
N ALA A 367 9.38 -4.17 -4.12
CA ALA A 367 8.68 -2.91 -4.32
C ALA A 367 7.99 -2.46 -3.04
N ASP A 368 8.18 -1.22 -2.64
CA ASP A 368 7.57 -0.59 -1.46
C ASP A 368 6.50 0.44 -1.80
N LYS A 369 6.31 0.72 -3.09
CA LYS A 369 5.33 1.66 -3.62
C LYS A 369 4.60 1.05 -4.81
N THR A 370 3.31 1.32 -4.92
CA THR A 370 2.53 1.05 -6.12
C THR A 370 1.76 2.28 -6.52
N VAL A 371 1.45 2.37 -7.79
CA VAL A 371 0.54 3.37 -8.32
C VAL A 371 -0.41 2.70 -9.31
N GLU A 372 -1.66 3.05 -9.16
CA GLU A 372 -2.76 2.67 -10.04
C GLU A 372 -3.49 3.95 -10.40
N TYR A 373 -3.63 4.30 -11.67
CA TYR A 373 -4.41 5.47 -12.03
C TYR A 373 -5.16 5.30 -13.35
N HIS A 374 -6.17 6.13 -13.53
CA HIS A 374 -6.91 6.27 -14.77
C HIS A 374 -6.48 7.56 -15.47
N GLU A 375 -5.81 7.43 -16.62
CA GLU A 375 -5.17 8.55 -17.32
C GLU A 375 -6.17 9.66 -17.68
N ALA A 376 -7.33 9.29 -18.22
CA ALA A 376 -8.30 10.28 -18.68
C ALA A 376 -8.97 11.09 -17.56
N SER A 377 -9.17 10.50 -16.36
CA SER A 377 -9.82 11.18 -15.23
C SER A 377 -8.83 11.79 -14.23
N GLY A 378 -7.57 11.39 -14.28
CA GLY A 378 -6.56 11.79 -13.29
C GLY A 378 -6.72 11.18 -11.90
N ARG A 379 -7.66 10.24 -11.72
CA ARG A 379 -7.84 9.52 -10.45
C ARG A 379 -6.73 8.51 -10.26
N ALA A 380 -6.17 8.46 -9.06
CA ALA A 380 -5.09 7.54 -8.72
C ALA A 380 -5.24 6.97 -7.32
N MET A 381 -4.79 5.73 -7.16
CA MET A 381 -4.54 5.09 -5.88
C MET A 381 -3.05 4.80 -5.74
N ILE A 382 -2.49 5.06 -4.57
CA ILE A 382 -1.07 4.90 -4.30
C ILE A 382 -0.92 4.13 -3.01
N TRP A 383 -0.19 3.02 -3.05
CA TRP A 383 0.27 2.32 -1.85
C TRP A 383 1.70 2.69 -1.52
N TRP A 384 1.95 2.77 -0.25
CA TRP A 384 3.29 2.70 0.31
C TRP A 384 3.30 1.65 1.42
N THR A 385 4.37 0.85 1.48
CA THR A 385 4.56 -0.17 2.51
C THR A 385 5.86 0.06 3.27
N SER A 386 5.84 -0.13 4.59
CA SER A 386 7.02 0.08 5.44
C SER A 386 8.15 -0.94 5.24
N LYS A 387 7.85 -2.04 4.54
CA LYS A 387 8.82 -3.02 4.03
C LYS A 387 8.39 -3.46 2.64
N PRO A 388 9.32 -3.67 1.72
CA PRO A 388 8.99 -4.01 0.35
C PRO A 388 8.30 -5.38 0.24
N SER A 389 7.37 -5.48 -0.71
CA SER A 389 6.84 -6.73 -1.22
C SER A 389 7.80 -7.32 -2.26
N GLY A 390 7.90 -8.65 -2.33
CA GLY A 390 8.78 -9.34 -3.28
C GLY A 390 8.32 -9.19 -4.72
N ALA A 391 7.02 -9.03 -4.96
CA ALA A 391 6.43 -8.77 -6.28
C ALA A 391 5.00 -8.23 -6.13
N PHE A 392 4.48 -7.69 -7.21
CA PHE A 392 3.05 -7.39 -7.41
C PHE A 392 2.56 -8.04 -8.68
N GLN A 393 1.33 -8.50 -8.68
CA GLN A 393 0.67 -9.10 -9.82
C GLN A 393 -0.59 -8.31 -10.15
N ILE A 394 -0.83 -8.12 -11.44
CA ILE A 394 -2.11 -7.67 -11.96
C ILE A 394 -2.80 -8.82 -12.66
N VAL A 395 -4.08 -9.00 -12.39
CA VAL A 395 -4.97 -9.90 -13.14
C VAL A 395 -6.15 -9.07 -13.62
N GLN A 396 -6.44 -9.11 -14.90
CA GLN A 396 -7.49 -8.28 -15.51
C GLN A 396 -8.45 -9.11 -16.37
N ARG A 397 -9.74 -8.77 -16.28
CA ARG A 397 -10.79 -9.28 -17.16
C ARG A 397 -11.40 -8.12 -17.91
N ARG A 398 -10.83 -7.78 -19.07
CA ARG A 398 -11.19 -6.59 -19.85
C ARG A 398 -12.66 -6.49 -20.22
N GLN A 399 -13.33 -7.63 -20.48
CA GLN A 399 -14.73 -7.65 -20.87
C GLN A 399 -15.68 -7.14 -19.77
N SER A 400 -15.36 -7.43 -18.51
CA SER A 400 -16.13 -6.93 -17.36
C SER A 400 -15.54 -5.65 -16.76
N GLY A 401 -14.34 -5.21 -17.21
CA GLY A 401 -13.61 -4.12 -16.58
C GLY A 401 -13.02 -4.49 -15.21
N TRP A 402 -12.97 -5.77 -14.86
CA TRP A 402 -12.45 -6.24 -13.59
C TRP A 402 -10.92 -6.28 -13.57
N VAL A 403 -10.36 -5.77 -12.51
CA VAL A 403 -8.91 -5.79 -12.23
C VAL A 403 -8.70 -6.21 -10.79
N ASN A 404 -7.77 -7.16 -10.59
CA ASN A 404 -7.19 -7.48 -9.29
C ASN A 404 -5.72 -7.06 -9.31
N TRP A 405 -5.32 -6.27 -8.33
CA TRP A 405 -3.95 -5.85 -8.12
C TRP A 405 -3.50 -6.29 -6.73
N GLY A 406 -2.41 -7.01 -6.61
CA GLY A 406 -2.01 -7.57 -5.32
C GLY A 406 -0.54 -7.91 -5.20
N SER A 407 -0.10 -8.07 -3.95
CA SER A 407 1.26 -8.44 -3.55
C SER A 407 1.53 -9.93 -3.78
N ASN A 408 1.45 -10.34 -5.03
CA ASN A 408 1.61 -11.71 -5.48
C ASN A 408 2.77 -11.82 -6.45
N GLY A 409 3.46 -12.95 -6.44
CA GLY A 409 4.49 -13.31 -7.38
C GLY A 409 4.09 -14.48 -8.28
N GLU A 410 5.08 -15.07 -8.94
CA GLU A 410 4.89 -16.27 -9.76
C GLU A 410 4.18 -17.38 -8.98
N ASN A 411 3.31 -18.12 -9.69
CA ASN A 411 2.50 -19.18 -9.12
C ASN A 411 1.69 -18.71 -7.89
N GLU A 412 1.25 -17.44 -7.92
CA GLU A 412 0.42 -16.84 -6.87
C GLU A 412 1.04 -16.92 -5.47
N CYS A 413 2.37 -16.93 -5.42
CA CYS A 413 3.10 -17.00 -4.18
C CYS A 413 2.98 -15.67 -3.41
N PRO A 414 2.59 -15.69 -2.13
CA PRO A 414 2.53 -14.50 -1.29
C PRO A 414 3.88 -13.81 -1.17
N GLU A 415 3.90 -12.49 -1.33
CA GLU A 415 5.15 -11.74 -1.38
C GLU A 415 5.24 -10.56 -0.38
N LEU A 416 4.13 -10.17 0.26
CA LEU A 416 4.15 -9.11 1.27
C LEU A 416 4.52 -9.66 2.64
N PRO A 417 5.54 -9.14 3.32
CA PRO A 417 5.83 -9.52 4.71
C PRO A 417 4.66 -9.21 5.64
N VAL A 418 4.40 -10.09 6.60
CA VAL A 418 3.44 -9.85 7.69
C VAL A 418 3.93 -8.72 8.59
N GLY A 419 3.02 -7.95 9.17
CA GLY A 419 3.31 -6.93 10.17
C GLY A 419 3.89 -5.64 9.59
N VAL A 420 3.67 -5.38 8.29
CA VAL A 420 4.06 -4.11 7.68
C VAL A 420 2.92 -3.10 7.70
N ASP A 421 3.25 -1.83 7.85
CA ASP A 421 2.30 -0.74 7.69
C ASP A 421 2.12 -0.43 6.20
N ILE A 422 0.87 -0.31 5.79
CA ILE A 422 0.47 0.08 4.44
C ILE A 422 -0.32 1.38 4.55
N LYS A 423 0.12 2.42 3.84
CA LYS A 423 -0.66 3.64 3.64
C LYS A 423 -1.21 3.64 2.22
N THR A 424 -2.50 3.93 2.08
CA THR A 424 -3.17 3.97 0.78
C THR A 424 -3.83 5.31 0.58
N ALA A 425 -3.35 6.07 -0.38
CA ALA A 425 -3.90 7.36 -0.78
C ALA A 425 -4.79 7.21 -2.02
N TYR A 426 -5.89 7.96 -2.07
CA TYR A 426 -6.76 8.04 -3.24
C TYR A 426 -7.17 9.49 -3.51
N GLY A 427 -7.13 9.88 -4.79
CA GLY A 427 -7.51 11.22 -5.23
C GLY A 427 -7.11 11.51 -6.67
N SER A 428 -7.11 12.78 -7.06
CA SER A 428 -6.68 13.24 -8.38
C SER A 428 -5.16 13.35 -8.47
N PHE A 429 -4.46 12.24 -8.35
CA PHE A 429 -3.00 12.18 -8.17
C PHE A 429 -2.21 11.74 -9.41
N ALA A 430 -2.86 11.45 -10.54
CA ALA A 430 -2.14 10.91 -11.70
C ALA A 430 -0.97 11.79 -12.17
N GLY A 431 -1.11 13.12 -12.08
CA GLY A 431 -0.05 14.08 -12.44
C GLY A 431 1.00 14.36 -11.37
N CYS A 432 0.81 13.88 -10.12
CA CYS A 432 1.71 14.14 -8.99
C CYS A 432 1.87 12.94 -8.05
N TRP A 433 1.63 11.74 -8.53
CA TRP A 433 1.65 10.52 -7.71
C TRP A 433 2.98 10.33 -6.97
N GLU A 434 4.09 10.76 -7.56
CA GLU A 434 5.42 10.64 -6.96
C GLU A 434 5.56 11.49 -5.70
N GLN A 435 4.97 12.68 -5.70
CA GLN A 435 4.98 13.56 -4.52
C GLN A 435 4.15 12.95 -3.40
N ILE A 436 2.99 12.40 -3.72
CA ILE A 436 2.13 11.73 -2.75
C ILE A 436 2.85 10.50 -2.18
N ALA A 437 3.44 9.65 -3.03
CA ALA A 437 4.20 8.50 -2.58
C ALA A 437 5.34 8.89 -1.63
N LEU A 438 6.06 9.97 -1.93
CA LEU A 438 7.14 10.49 -1.10
C LEU A 438 6.63 11.02 0.26
N GLN A 439 5.45 11.66 0.30
CA GLN A 439 4.82 12.09 1.55
C GLN A 439 4.39 10.89 2.41
N LEU A 440 3.85 9.83 1.80
CA LEU A 440 3.47 8.61 2.53
C LEU A 440 4.70 7.93 3.15
N GLU A 441 5.82 7.91 2.41
CA GLU A 441 7.09 7.31 2.83
C GLU A 441 7.78 8.08 3.94
N THR A 442 7.70 9.42 3.90
CA THR A 442 8.49 10.32 4.74
C THR A 442 7.60 11.08 5.71
N PRO A 443 7.23 10.51 6.87
CA PRO A 443 6.40 11.22 7.84
C PRO A 443 7.15 12.41 8.44
N PRO A 444 6.43 13.41 8.98
CA PRO A 444 7.01 14.51 9.72
C PRO A 444 7.82 14.03 10.92
N LYS A 445 8.89 14.76 11.26
CA LYS A 445 9.63 14.55 12.51
C LYS A 445 8.97 15.35 13.62
N ILE A 446 8.93 14.77 14.82
CA ILE A 446 8.29 15.36 15.99
C ILE A 446 9.31 15.45 17.11
N GLU A 447 9.49 16.65 17.64
CA GLU A 447 10.39 16.97 18.74
C GLU A 447 9.59 17.68 19.84
N GLY A 448 9.60 17.11 21.07
CA GLY A 448 8.85 17.67 22.20
C GLY A 448 9.48 17.41 23.56
#